data_be1ff8dd20e2db81fbe8a7f0f0c20615
#
_entry.id   be1ff8dd20e2db81fbe8a7f0f0c20615
#
_cell.length_a   1.000
_cell.length_b   1.000
_cell.length_c   1.000
_cell.angle_alpha   90.00
_cell.angle_beta   90.00
_cell.angle_gamma   90.00
#
_symmetry.space_group_name_H-M   'P 1'
#
loop_
_entity.id
_entity.type
_entity.pdbx_description
1 polymer ?
#
loop_
_entity_poly.entity_id
_entity_poly.type
_entity_poly.pdbx_seq_one_letter_code
_entity_poly.pdbx_strand_id
1 'polypeptide(L)' 'MYSIRYVCGHVQVYDYQGNFLFSADTEREAREEIEEYAKSAA' A
#
# COMPACT_ATOMS: atom_id res chain seq x y z
N MET A 1 6.36 -8.32 -2.25
CA MET A 1 6.38 -7.06 -3.01
C MET A 1 4.96 -6.53 -3.14
N TYR A 2 4.79 -5.22 -3.03
CA TYR A 2 3.46 -4.60 -3.03
C TYR A 2 3.28 -3.75 -4.27
N SER A 3 2.04 -3.56 -4.67
CA SER A 3 1.71 -2.72 -5.82
C SER A 3 0.96 -1.48 -5.36
N ILE A 4 1.27 -0.35 -5.97
CA ILE A 4 0.61 0.91 -5.64
C ILE A 4 -0.15 1.38 -6.88
N ARG A 5 -1.39 1.79 -6.69
CA ARG A 5 -2.25 2.23 -7.77
C ARG A 5 -2.76 3.63 -7.47
N TYR A 6 -2.70 4.50 -8.45
CA TYR A 6 -3.19 5.87 -8.29
C TYR A 6 -4.63 5.96 -8.77
N VAL A 7 -5.51 6.39 -7.87
CA VAL A 7 -6.94 6.48 -8.18
C VAL A 7 -7.48 7.81 -7.67
N CYS A 8 -7.90 8.68 -8.56
CA CYS A 8 -8.64 9.91 -8.25
C CYS A 8 -8.24 10.56 -6.93
N GLY A 9 -7.02 11.06 -6.85
CA GLY A 9 -6.60 11.85 -5.70
C GLY A 9 -6.11 11.05 -4.50
N HIS A 10 -6.01 9.74 -4.64
CA HIS A 10 -5.44 8.93 -3.55
C HIS A 10 -4.74 7.72 -4.15
N VAL A 11 -4.06 6.94 -3.30
CA VAL A 11 -3.37 5.74 -3.76
C VAL A 11 -3.95 4.52 -3.04
N GLN A 12 -3.97 3.41 -3.75
CA GLN A 12 -4.41 2.14 -3.22
C GLN A 12 -3.26 1.16 -3.24
N VAL A 13 -3.13 0.36 -2.19
CA VAL A 13 -2.01 -0.57 -2.07
C VAL A 13 -2.55 -1.99 -2.11
N TYR A 14 -1.89 -2.83 -2.91
CA TYR A 14 -2.25 -4.23 -3.08
C TYR A 14 -1.05 -5.10 -2.76
N ASP A 15 -1.31 -6.32 -2.32
CA ASP A 15 -0.22 -7.25 -2.05
C ASP A 15 0.22 -7.91 -3.37
N TYR A 16 1.17 -8.83 -3.26
CA TYR A 16 1.73 -9.47 -4.45
C TYR A 16 0.74 -10.42 -5.12
N GLN A 17 -0.34 -10.77 -4.47
CA GLN A 17 -1.37 -11.61 -5.05
C GLN A 17 -2.50 -10.80 -5.67
N GLY A 18 -2.45 -9.46 -5.52
CA GLY A 18 -3.47 -8.61 -6.08
C GLY A 18 -4.61 -8.31 -5.14
N ASN A 19 -4.48 -8.67 -3.87
CA ASN A 19 -5.52 -8.38 -2.88
C ASN A 19 -5.37 -6.97 -2.34
N PHE A 20 -6.47 -6.25 -2.23
CA PHE A 20 -6.47 -4.90 -1.69
C PHE A 20 -6.10 -4.92 -0.22
N LEU A 21 -5.17 -4.06 0.17
CA LEU A 21 -4.75 -3.96 1.56
C LEU A 21 -5.31 -2.71 2.23
N PHE A 22 -4.98 -1.55 1.68
CA PHE A 22 -5.43 -0.29 2.26
C PHE A 22 -5.24 0.82 1.23
N SER A 23 -5.76 2.00 1.57
CA SER A 23 -5.58 3.18 0.73
C SER A 23 -4.94 4.28 1.57
N ALA A 24 -4.30 5.23 0.89
CA ALA A 24 -3.65 6.36 1.53
C ALA A 24 -3.84 7.60 0.67
N ASP A 25 -3.60 8.77 1.27
CA ASP A 25 -3.77 10.03 0.55
C ASP A 25 -2.61 10.30 -0.39
N THR A 26 -1.40 9.85 -0.03
CA THR A 26 -0.21 10.10 -0.83
C THR A 26 0.62 8.82 -0.91
N GLU A 27 1.52 8.81 -1.90
CA GLU A 27 2.42 7.68 -2.04
C GLU A 27 3.35 7.54 -0.85
N ARG A 28 3.76 8.66 -0.27
CA ARG A 28 4.62 8.62 0.91
C ARG A 28 3.94 7.87 2.06
N GLU A 29 2.70 8.22 2.32
CA GLU A 29 1.96 7.55 3.37
C GLU A 29 1.80 6.07 3.08
N ALA A 30 1.54 5.74 1.81
CA ALA A 30 1.40 4.35 1.42
C ALA A 30 2.69 3.58 1.70
N ARG A 31 3.83 4.16 1.37
CA ARG A 31 5.11 3.50 1.60
C ARG A 31 5.39 3.28 3.08
N GLU A 32 5.03 4.25 3.90
CA GLU A 32 5.22 4.11 5.34
C GLU A 32 4.37 2.97 5.89
N GLU A 33 3.13 2.87 5.43
CA GLU A 33 2.26 1.78 5.85
C GLU A 33 2.77 0.43 5.36
N ILE A 34 3.32 0.40 4.16
CA ILE A 34 3.88 -0.83 3.63
C ILE A 34 5.02 -1.33 4.52
N GLU A 35 5.84 -0.43 5.02
CA GLU A 35 6.91 -0.81 5.93
C GLU A 35 6.36 -1.47 7.19
N GLU A 36 5.27 -0.93 7.72
CA GLU A 36 4.64 -1.51 8.89
C GLU A 36 4.11 -2.92 8.58
N TYR A 37 3.50 -3.08 7.42
CA TYR A 37 3.03 -4.39 7.00
C TYR A 37 4.17 -5.39 6.94
N ALA A 38 5.28 -4.98 6.36
CA ALA A 38 6.43 -5.87 6.22
C ALA A 38 6.97 -6.29 7.58
N LYS A 39 7.00 -5.37 8.52
CA LYS A 39 7.46 -5.69 9.87
C LYS A 39 6.50 -6.62 10.58
N SER A 40 5.20 -6.38 10.42
CA SER A 40 4.19 -7.19 11.08
C SER A 40 4.14 -8.61 10.53
N ALA A 41 4.49 -8.79 9.28
CA ALA A 41 4.41 -10.08 8.63
C ALA A 41 5.56 -11.02 9.01
N ALA A 42 6.53 -10.51 9.71
CA ALA A 42 7.71 -11.31 10.06
C ALA A 42 7.39 -12.46 11.04
#